data_e769ac64e6d6b440cf193a4834585214
#
_entry.id   e769ac64e6d6b440cf193a4834585214
#
_cell.length_a   1.000
_cell.length_b   1.000
_cell.length_c   1.000
_cell.angle_alpha   90.00
_cell.angle_beta   90.00
_cell.angle_gamma   90.00
#
_symmetry.space_group_name_H-M   'P 1'
#
loop_
_entity.id
_entity.type
_entity.pdbx_description
1 polymer ?
#
loop_
_entity_poly.entity_id
_entity_poly.type
_entity_poly.pdbx_seq_one_letter_code
_entity_poly.pdbx_strand_id
1 'polypeptide(L)'
;MLAIISPWKGLVYWLDPAGVENKVRENACKIIYEGLVKLGMVHRKDLKKIKKNPKVGWNKLKCPPQPQDAKYCGYYVCRYMLETIESRQQLILEEFSPGAPSTYSQESIDQVRDLWISYVVKYRQQKLEKEAEDLDDVL
;
A
#
# COMPACT_ATOMS: atom_id res chain seq x y z
N MET A 1 7.10 3.64 3.12
CA MET A 1 7.04 3.50 1.65
C MET A 1 5.89 2.58 1.29
N LEU A 2 5.06 2.95 0.32
CA LEU A 2 3.95 2.16 -0.22
C LEU A 2 4.17 1.93 -1.71
N ALA A 3 3.94 0.71 -2.18
CA ALA A 3 3.87 0.39 -3.60
C ALA A 3 2.43 0.03 -3.97
N ILE A 4 1.84 0.77 -4.89
CA ILE A 4 0.54 0.47 -5.48
C ILE A 4 0.79 -0.22 -6.80
N ILE A 5 0.31 -1.46 -6.94
CA ILE A 5 0.59 -2.30 -8.09
C ILE A 5 -0.68 -2.49 -8.91
N SER A 6 -0.62 -2.13 -10.19
CA SER A 6 -1.64 -2.44 -11.18
C SER A 6 -1.15 -3.57 -12.08
N PRO A 7 -1.41 -4.84 -11.72
CA PRO A 7 -0.79 -5.99 -12.39
C PRO A 7 -1.24 -6.12 -13.84
N TRP A 8 -2.49 -5.79 -14.14
CA TRP A 8 -3.04 -5.87 -15.50
C TRP A 8 -2.49 -4.82 -16.45
N LYS A 9 -2.08 -3.64 -15.90
CA LYS A 9 -1.45 -2.57 -16.68
C LYS A 9 0.07 -2.68 -16.71
N GLY A 10 0.66 -3.49 -15.82
CA GLY A 10 2.11 -3.56 -15.62
C GLY A 10 2.68 -2.26 -15.06
N LEU A 11 1.91 -1.56 -14.22
CA LEU A 11 2.28 -0.28 -13.62
C LEU A 11 2.47 -0.42 -12.12
N VAL A 12 3.49 0.26 -11.61
CA VAL A 12 3.76 0.36 -10.16
C VAL A 12 3.92 1.83 -9.80
N TYR A 13 3.21 2.25 -8.77
CA TYR A 13 3.29 3.60 -8.23
C TYR A 13 3.93 3.56 -6.85
N TRP A 14 4.90 4.44 -6.62
CA TRP A 14 5.60 4.57 -5.35
C TRP A 14 5.17 5.83 -4.61
N LEU A 15 4.80 5.66 -3.34
CA LEU A 15 4.57 6.74 -2.39
C LEU A 15 5.56 6.57 -1.24
N ASP A 16 6.39 7.57 -1.03
CA ASP A 16 7.43 7.54 -0.01
C ASP A 16 7.38 8.82 0.83
N PRO A 17 6.85 8.75 2.07
CA PRO A 17 6.73 9.91 2.94
C PRO A 17 8.09 10.48 3.38
N ALA A 18 9.13 9.65 3.41
CA ALA A 18 10.47 10.07 3.81
C ALA A 18 11.31 10.61 2.65
N GLY A 19 10.92 10.29 1.40
CA GLY A 19 11.62 10.75 0.20
C GLY A 19 13.02 10.18 -0.01
N VAL A 20 13.39 9.14 0.74
CA VAL A 20 14.75 8.59 0.74
C VAL A 20 14.88 7.49 -0.30
N GLU A 21 15.79 7.65 -1.24
CA GLU A 21 16.22 6.57 -2.11
C GLU A 21 17.14 5.63 -1.36
N ASN A 22 16.77 4.35 -1.27
CA ASN A 22 17.58 3.38 -0.56
C ASN A 22 17.58 2.00 -1.24
N LYS A 23 18.53 1.17 -0.82
CA LYS A 23 18.73 -0.21 -1.28
C LYS A 23 17.51 -1.12 -1.08
N VAL A 24 16.66 -0.80 -0.09
CA VAL A 24 15.42 -1.53 0.19
C VAL A 24 14.44 -1.39 -0.97
N ARG A 25 14.38 -0.20 -1.58
CA ARG A 25 13.55 0.05 -2.76
C ARG A 25 14.00 -0.79 -3.96
N GLU A 26 15.30 -0.92 -4.18
CA GLU A 26 15.84 -1.74 -5.29
C GLU A 26 15.43 -3.21 -5.15
N ASN A 27 15.56 -3.77 -3.95
CA ASN A 27 15.14 -5.14 -3.67
C ASN A 27 13.62 -5.33 -3.85
N ALA A 28 12.81 -4.38 -3.37
CA ALA A 28 11.37 -4.40 -3.55
C ALA A 28 10.98 -4.33 -5.03
N CYS A 29 11.64 -3.47 -5.83
CA CYS A 29 11.45 -3.40 -7.27
C CYS A 29 11.74 -4.73 -7.95
N LYS A 30 12.80 -5.43 -7.57
CA LYS A 30 13.16 -6.74 -8.11
C LYS A 30 12.08 -7.77 -7.82
N ILE A 31 11.63 -7.88 -6.57
CA ILE A 31 10.59 -8.83 -6.15
C ILE A 31 9.27 -8.56 -6.90
N ILE A 32 8.85 -7.29 -6.96
CA ILE A 32 7.63 -6.89 -7.66
C ILE A 32 7.74 -7.20 -9.15
N TYR A 33 8.88 -6.89 -9.78
CA TYR A 33 9.12 -7.19 -11.18
C TYR A 33 8.99 -8.69 -11.47
N GLU A 34 9.66 -9.53 -10.68
CA GLU A 34 9.60 -10.99 -10.84
C GLU A 34 8.17 -11.52 -10.67
N GLY A 35 7.41 -10.98 -9.69
CA GLY A 35 6.01 -11.31 -9.47
C GLY A 35 5.12 -10.93 -10.66
N LEU A 36 5.28 -9.73 -11.19
CA LEU A 36 4.52 -9.25 -12.36
C LEU A 36 4.85 -10.05 -13.63
N VAL A 37 6.11 -10.42 -13.83
CA VAL A 37 6.54 -11.27 -14.95
C VAL A 37 5.87 -12.64 -14.86
N LYS A 38 5.90 -13.28 -13.67
CA LYS A 38 5.27 -14.58 -13.45
C LYS A 38 3.76 -14.52 -13.65
N LEU A 39 3.10 -13.51 -13.10
CA LEU A 39 1.66 -13.28 -13.26
C LEU A 39 1.29 -13.11 -14.75
N GLY A 40 2.05 -12.32 -15.47
CA GLY A 40 1.87 -12.09 -16.90
C GLY A 40 2.02 -13.37 -17.70
N MET A 41 3.02 -14.20 -17.39
CA MET A 41 3.23 -15.49 -18.07
C MET A 41 2.09 -16.47 -17.88
N VAL A 42 1.42 -16.43 -16.70
CA VAL A 42 0.34 -17.37 -16.37
C VAL A 42 -1.00 -16.88 -16.90
N HIS A 43 -1.32 -15.61 -16.73
CA HIS A 43 -2.68 -15.09 -16.91
C HIS A 43 -2.89 -14.28 -18.19
N ARG A 44 -1.84 -13.77 -18.81
CA ARG A 44 -1.95 -12.94 -20.01
C ARG A 44 -1.43 -13.67 -21.24
N LYS A 45 -2.35 -14.18 -22.06
CA LYS A 45 -2.01 -14.84 -23.33
C LYS A 45 -1.30 -13.90 -24.31
N ASP A 46 -1.60 -12.61 -24.27
CA ASP A 46 -0.97 -11.55 -25.05
C ASP A 46 0.49 -11.32 -24.66
N LEU A 47 0.85 -11.46 -23.40
CA LEU A 47 2.24 -11.35 -22.94
C LEU A 47 3.10 -12.56 -23.31
N LYS A 48 2.49 -13.75 -23.54
CA LYS A 48 3.22 -14.93 -24.05
C LYS A 48 3.82 -14.69 -25.42
N LYS A 49 3.26 -13.78 -26.22
CA LYS A 49 3.75 -13.38 -27.54
C LYS A 49 4.72 -12.21 -27.49
N ILE A 50 4.81 -11.48 -26.39
CA ILE A 50 5.57 -10.25 -26.25
C ILE A 50 6.77 -10.51 -25.35
N LYS A 51 7.95 -10.59 -25.94
CA LYS A 51 9.30 -10.41 -25.37
C LYS A 51 9.60 -11.08 -24.01
N LYS A 52 10.79 -11.64 -23.92
CA LYS A 52 11.40 -12.23 -22.70
C LYS A 52 11.42 -11.31 -21.47
N ASN A 53 11.19 -10.00 -21.63
CA ASN A 53 11.17 -9.03 -20.54
C ASN A 53 9.98 -8.06 -20.73
N PRO A 54 8.84 -8.29 -20.08
CA PRO A 54 7.75 -7.32 -20.06
C PRO A 54 8.23 -6.02 -19.41
N LYS A 55 7.94 -4.88 -20.03
CA LYS A 55 8.25 -3.58 -19.44
C LYS A 55 7.27 -3.33 -18.28
N VAL A 56 7.80 -3.11 -17.10
CA VAL A 56 7.05 -2.59 -15.96
C VAL A 56 7.25 -1.08 -15.90
N GLY A 57 6.15 -0.35 -15.88
CA GLY A 57 6.18 1.10 -15.71
C GLY A 57 6.30 1.46 -14.22
N TRP A 58 7.36 2.17 -13.86
CA TRP A 58 7.63 2.63 -12.49
C TRP A 58 7.36 4.12 -12.40
N ASN A 59 6.42 4.51 -11.54
CA ASN A 59 6.03 5.90 -11.35
C ASN A 59 6.22 6.28 -9.88
N LYS A 60 6.93 7.38 -9.63
CA LYS A 60 7.00 8.01 -8.31
C LYS A 60 5.92 9.07 -8.26
N LEU A 61 4.95 8.90 -7.35
CA LEU A 61 3.92 9.90 -7.12
C LEU A 61 4.40 10.92 -6.07
N LYS A 62 4.01 12.16 -6.25
CA LYS A 62 4.14 13.16 -5.20
C LYS A 62 3.10 12.85 -4.14
N CYS A 63 3.55 12.60 -2.93
CA CYS A 63 2.69 12.38 -1.77
C CYS A 63 3.07 13.33 -0.65
N PRO A 64 2.16 13.64 0.29
CA PRO A 64 2.45 14.46 1.44
C PRO A 64 3.64 13.90 2.23
N PRO A 65 4.77 14.62 2.36
CA PRO A 65 5.91 14.13 3.11
C PRO A 65 5.63 14.16 4.61
N GLN A 66 6.27 13.26 5.34
CA GLN A 66 6.28 13.35 6.80
C GLN A 66 7.26 14.46 7.25
N PRO A 67 7.02 15.11 8.40
CA PRO A 67 8.00 15.98 9.03
C PRO A 67 9.31 15.24 9.34
N GLN A 68 10.45 15.92 9.24
CA GLN A 68 11.77 15.28 9.35
C GLN A 68 11.99 14.57 10.70
N ASP A 69 11.42 15.10 11.78
CA ASP A 69 11.55 14.56 13.13
C ASP A 69 10.45 13.56 13.51
N ALA A 70 9.52 13.30 12.59
CA ALA A 70 8.37 12.48 12.88
C ALA A 70 8.69 10.99 12.73
N LYS A 71 8.43 10.20 13.79
CA LYS A 71 8.51 8.74 13.78
C LYS A 71 7.18 8.09 13.31
N TYR A 72 6.46 8.77 12.42
CA TYR A 72 5.07 8.40 12.04
C TYR A 72 4.96 7.80 10.63
N CYS A 73 6.07 7.37 10.03
CA CYS A 73 6.07 6.87 8.65
C CYS A 73 5.04 5.75 8.40
N GLY A 74 4.77 4.92 9.43
CA GLY A 74 3.75 3.88 9.36
C GLY A 74 2.34 4.45 9.18
N TYR A 75 1.97 5.47 9.94
CA TYR A 75 0.67 6.12 9.83
C TYR A 75 0.48 6.86 8.50
N TYR A 76 1.54 7.47 7.97
CA TYR A 76 1.53 8.04 6.63
C TYR A 76 1.24 6.99 5.56
N VAL A 77 1.89 5.83 5.66
CA VAL A 77 1.60 4.70 4.76
C VAL A 77 0.16 4.23 4.89
N CYS A 78 -0.35 4.09 6.11
CA CYS A 78 -1.75 3.72 6.35
C CYS A 78 -2.72 4.77 5.77
N ARG A 79 -2.40 6.07 5.89
CA ARG A 79 -3.20 7.14 5.30
C ARG A 79 -3.22 7.04 3.77
N TYR A 80 -2.08 6.82 3.12
CA TYR A 80 -2.05 6.60 1.67
C TYR A 80 -2.87 5.38 1.25
N MET A 81 -2.82 4.29 2.04
CA MET A 81 -3.64 3.11 1.76
C MET A 81 -5.12 3.43 1.84
N LEU A 82 -5.54 4.14 2.90
CA LEU A 82 -6.94 4.55 3.09
C LEU A 82 -7.42 5.40 1.91
N GLU A 83 -6.70 6.46 1.56
CA GLU A 83 -7.02 7.33 0.43
C GLU A 83 -7.07 6.57 -0.90
N THR A 84 -6.13 5.63 -1.11
CA THR A 84 -6.11 4.78 -2.29
C THR A 84 -7.35 3.90 -2.40
N ILE A 85 -7.84 3.39 -1.27
CA ILE A 85 -9.04 2.52 -1.22
C ILE A 85 -10.30 3.36 -1.41
N GLU A 86 -10.40 4.50 -0.74
CA GLU A 86 -11.57 5.39 -0.78
C GLU A 86 -11.76 6.01 -2.18
N SER A 87 -10.68 6.40 -2.84
CA SER A 87 -10.71 7.01 -4.17
C SER A 87 -10.98 6.04 -5.33
N ARG A 88 -11.23 4.75 -5.05
CA ARG A 88 -11.55 3.72 -6.05
C ARG A 88 -10.64 3.72 -7.28
N GLN A 89 -9.35 3.88 -7.11
CA GLN A 89 -8.30 3.78 -8.14
C GLN A 89 -8.30 4.84 -9.27
N GLN A 90 -9.41 5.47 -9.60
CA GLN A 90 -9.43 6.47 -10.69
C GLN A 90 -8.76 7.79 -10.30
N LEU A 91 -8.78 8.11 -9.01
CA LEU A 91 -8.29 9.37 -8.45
C LEU A 91 -6.86 9.32 -7.92
N ILE A 92 -6.21 8.14 -7.87
CA ILE A 92 -4.84 8.02 -7.33
C ILE A 92 -3.88 9.01 -8.03
N LEU A 93 -4.04 9.19 -9.34
CA LEU A 93 -3.21 10.11 -10.12
C LEU A 93 -3.57 11.57 -9.85
N GLU A 94 -4.80 11.87 -9.44
CA GLU A 94 -5.30 13.21 -9.17
C GLU A 94 -5.03 13.63 -7.72
N GLU A 95 -5.25 12.75 -6.75
CA GLU A 95 -5.01 13.02 -5.33
C GLU A 95 -3.53 13.17 -4.98
N PHE A 96 -2.68 12.38 -5.62
CA PHE A 96 -1.23 12.48 -5.48
C PHE A 96 -0.59 13.34 -6.59
N SER A 97 -1.37 14.21 -7.24
CA SER A 97 -0.95 15.12 -8.30
C SER A 97 -0.42 16.46 -7.75
N PRO A 98 0.13 17.33 -8.60
CA PRO A 98 0.54 18.67 -8.20
C PRO A 98 -0.65 19.48 -7.67
N GLY A 99 -0.74 19.67 -6.38
CA GLY A 99 -1.87 20.24 -5.65
C GLY A 99 -2.24 19.48 -4.38
N ALA A 100 -1.72 18.26 -4.21
CA ALA A 100 -1.82 17.54 -2.95
C ALA A 100 -1.27 18.39 -1.79
N PRO A 101 -1.86 18.30 -0.58
CA PRO A 101 -1.42 19.05 0.58
C PRO A 101 0.07 18.82 0.83
N SER A 102 0.76 19.85 1.29
CA SER A 102 2.21 19.79 1.56
C SER A 102 2.56 18.81 2.67
N THR A 103 1.61 18.49 3.55
CA THR A 103 1.70 17.48 4.61
C THR A 103 0.31 17.17 5.13
N TYR A 104 0.14 16.05 5.84
CA TYR A 104 -1.10 15.76 6.55
C TYR A 104 -1.18 16.55 7.86
N SER A 105 -2.40 16.96 8.23
CA SER A 105 -2.66 17.51 9.56
C SER A 105 -2.51 16.39 10.62
N GLN A 106 -2.20 16.79 11.85
CA GLN A 106 -2.15 15.86 12.98
C GLN A 106 -3.47 15.10 13.14
N GLU A 107 -4.60 15.79 12.96
CA GLU A 107 -5.93 15.20 13.02
C GLU A 107 -6.12 14.07 11.98
N SER A 108 -5.66 14.25 10.74
CA SER A 108 -5.70 13.22 9.69
C SER A 108 -4.90 11.99 10.07
N ILE A 109 -3.77 12.15 10.75
CA ILE A 109 -2.94 11.05 11.23
C ILE A 109 -3.59 10.37 12.43
N ASP A 110 -4.17 11.14 13.35
CA ASP A 110 -4.88 10.63 14.52
C ASP A 110 -6.10 9.80 14.12
N GLN A 111 -6.86 10.21 13.12
CA GLN A 111 -7.97 9.42 12.56
C GLN A 111 -7.52 8.01 12.12
N VAL A 112 -6.42 7.92 11.41
CA VAL A 112 -5.88 6.61 10.97
C VAL A 112 -5.43 5.78 12.15
N ARG A 113 -4.81 6.40 13.16
CA ARG A 113 -4.41 5.72 14.39
C ARG A 113 -5.61 5.16 15.14
N ASP A 114 -6.68 5.94 15.27
CA ASP A 114 -7.89 5.56 15.99
C ASP A 114 -8.64 4.43 15.26
N LEU A 115 -8.72 4.48 13.93
CA LEU A 115 -9.23 3.38 13.10
C LEU A 115 -8.44 2.09 13.32
N TRP A 116 -7.13 2.19 13.34
CA TRP A 116 -6.24 1.04 13.56
C TRP A 116 -6.42 0.43 14.96
N ILE A 117 -6.46 1.27 16.00
CA ILE A 117 -6.68 0.83 17.38
C ILE A 117 -8.05 0.14 17.51
N SER A 118 -9.10 0.75 16.96
CA SER A 118 -10.45 0.19 16.97
C SER A 118 -10.51 -1.17 16.29
N TYR A 119 -9.83 -1.33 15.16
CA TYR A 119 -9.74 -2.61 14.46
C TYR A 119 -9.04 -3.67 15.31
N VAL A 120 -7.89 -3.35 15.90
CA VAL A 120 -7.11 -4.29 16.72
C VAL A 120 -7.90 -4.74 17.95
N VAL A 121 -8.58 -3.80 18.63
CA VAL A 121 -9.43 -4.11 19.79
C VAL A 121 -10.57 -5.05 19.39
N LYS A 122 -11.28 -4.73 18.32
CA LYS A 122 -12.39 -5.56 17.81
C LYS A 122 -11.91 -6.96 17.41
N TYR A 123 -10.79 -7.04 16.70
CA TYR A 123 -10.21 -8.33 16.30
C TYR A 123 -9.82 -9.20 17.49
N ARG A 124 -9.23 -8.59 18.54
CA ARG A 124 -8.88 -9.28 19.78
C ARG A 124 -10.10 -9.82 20.51
N GLN A 125 -11.18 -9.02 20.59
CA GLN A 125 -12.43 -9.44 21.19
C GLN A 125 -13.04 -10.64 20.47
N GLN A 126 -13.16 -10.57 19.14
CA GLN A 126 -13.67 -11.67 18.33
C GLN A 126 -12.85 -12.96 18.48
N LYS A 127 -11.53 -12.83 18.62
CA LYS A 127 -10.66 -13.98 18.84
C LYS A 127 -10.89 -14.63 20.18
N LEU A 128 -11.06 -13.83 21.24
CA LEU A 128 -11.34 -14.33 22.59
C LEU A 128 -12.72 -15.00 22.70
N GLU A 129 -13.73 -14.43 22.04
CA GLU A 129 -15.07 -15.01 21.95
C GLU A 129 -15.02 -16.39 21.28
N LYS A 130 -14.31 -16.49 20.16
CA LYS A 130 -14.14 -17.77 19.44
C LYS A 130 -13.38 -18.81 20.27
N GLU A 131 -12.31 -18.42 20.96
CA GLU A 131 -11.54 -19.31 21.84
C GLU A 131 -12.42 -19.81 23.04
N ALA A 132 -13.35 -19.00 23.51
CA ALA A 132 -14.30 -19.40 24.56
C ALA A 132 -15.34 -20.40 24.02
N GLU A 133 -15.91 -20.16 22.83
CA GLU A 133 -16.85 -21.09 22.17
C GLU A 133 -16.21 -22.45 21.90
N ASP A 134 -14.97 -22.47 21.40
CA ASP A 134 -14.22 -23.71 21.12
C ASP A 134 -13.93 -24.52 22.40
N LEU A 135 -13.87 -23.87 23.56
CA LEU A 135 -13.69 -24.53 24.88
C LEU A 135 -14.99 -25.14 25.41
N ASP A 136 -16.13 -24.49 25.20
CA ASP A 136 -17.45 -25.00 25.65
C ASP A 136 -17.89 -26.22 24.81
N ASP A 137 -17.48 -26.31 23.56
CA ASP A 137 -17.78 -27.46 22.67
C ASP A 137 -16.97 -28.73 23.04
N VAL A 138 -15.95 -28.63 23.88
CA VAL A 138 -15.08 -29.75 24.31
C VAL A 138 -15.46 -30.33 25.67
N LEU A 139 -16.34 -29.67 26.42
CA LEU A 139 -16.84 -30.09 27.73
C LEU A 139 -18.19 -30.78 27.62
#